data_46b383acc414257d4ee551d068f6f6e3
#
_entry.id   46b383acc414257d4ee551d068f6f6e3
#
_cell.length_a   1.000
_cell.length_b   1.000
_cell.length_c   1.000
_cell.angle_alpha   90.00
_cell.angle_beta   90.00
_cell.angle_gamma   90.00
#
_symmetry.space_group_name_H-M   'P 1'
#
loop_
_entity.id
_entity.type
_entity.pdbx_description
1 polymer ?
#
loop_
_entity_poly.entity_id
_entity_poly.type
_entity_poly.pdbx_seq_one_letter_code
_entity_poly.pdbx_strand_id
1 'polypeptide(L)'
;MQLEFDDRPLACPYNVPVCWIKVDDDYLHKPAQVLKPGLDFALEALEHSDTRLYIHCAAGIHRAPMMALAVLRAQGLSQKEAQEKIKSARVIAEFPDVYVQSVEKLIQHHNGKL
;
A
#
# COMPACT_ATOMS: atom_id res chain seq x y z
N MET A 1 6.08 -7.08 9.34
CA MET A 1 6.15 -5.66 9.01
C MET A 1 4.77 -5.07 8.89
N GLN A 2 4.63 -3.80 9.16
CA GLN A 2 3.34 -3.17 9.32
C GLN A 2 3.35 -1.77 8.72
N LEU A 3 2.35 -1.46 7.90
CA LEU A 3 2.07 -0.11 7.41
C LEU A 3 0.77 0.35 8.02
N GLU A 4 0.74 1.58 8.52
CA GLU A 4 -0.44 2.16 9.15
C GLU A 4 -0.80 3.47 8.48
N PHE A 5 -2.11 3.70 8.33
CA PHE A 5 -2.67 4.90 7.69
C PHE A 5 -3.65 5.57 8.64
N ASP A 6 -3.13 6.06 9.76
CA ASP A 6 -3.92 6.77 10.77
C ASP A 6 -3.21 8.05 11.20
N ASP A 7 -3.90 8.89 11.98
CA ASP A 7 -3.34 10.15 12.46
C ASP A 7 -2.10 9.95 13.31
N ARG A 8 -1.99 8.80 13.95
CA ARG A 8 -0.85 8.44 14.78
C ARG A 8 -0.62 6.93 14.70
N PRO A 9 0.64 6.48 14.84
CA PRO A 9 0.92 5.05 14.83
C PRO A 9 0.32 4.36 16.05
N LEU A 10 -0.17 3.14 15.82
CA LEU A 10 -0.59 2.28 16.91
C LEU A 10 0.64 1.66 17.57
N ALA A 11 0.55 1.41 18.87
CA ALA A 11 1.61 0.71 19.58
C ALA A 11 1.69 -0.73 19.05
N CYS A 12 2.89 -1.14 18.62
CA CYS A 12 3.12 -2.51 18.19
C CYS A 12 3.74 -3.30 19.35
N PRO A 13 3.07 -4.37 19.84
CA PRO A 13 3.61 -5.16 20.94
C PRO A 13 4.75 -6.09 20.54
N TYR A 14 5.03 -6.20 19.24
CA TYR A 14 6.06 -7.10 18.72
C TYR A 14 7.28 -6.30 18.27
N ASN A 15 8.44 -6.89 18.40
CA ASN A 15 9.68 -6.26 17.95
C ASN A 15 9.86 -6.46 16.45
N VAL A 16 9.06 -5.75 15.65
CA VAL A 16 9.12 -5.80 14.18
C VAL A 16 9.26 -4.38 13.63
N PRO A 17 9.91 -4.20 12.48
CA PRO A 17 9.97 -2.90 11.82
C PRO A 17 8.58 -2.42 11.44
N VAL A 18 8.33 -1.13 11.63
CA VAL A 18 7.05 -0.49 11.32
C VAL A 18 7.31 0.74 10.46
N CYS A 19 6.54 0.87 9.38
CA CYS A 19 6.48 2.10 8.59
C CYS A 19 5.08 2.68 8.76
N TRP A 20 5.02 3.92 9.18
CA TRP A 20 3.77 4.65 9.34
C TRP A 20 3.65 5.72 8.27
N ILE A 21 2.57 5.65 7.50
CA ILE A 21 2.26 6.64 6.46
C ILE A 21 0.99 7.37 6.88
N LYS A 22 1.10 8.68 7.08
CA LYS A 22 -0.06 9.49 7.41
C LYS A 22 -0.79 9.87 6.13
N VAL A 23 -1.95 9.28 5.93
CA VAL A 23 -2.80 9.51 4.76
C VAL A 23 -4.26 9.49 5.20
N ASP A 24 -5.03 10.47 4.75
CA ASP A 24 -6.45 10.53 5.06
C ASP A 24 -7.26 9.79 4.01
N ASP A 25 -8.35 9.16 4.44
CA ASP A 25 -9.30 8.52 3.55
C ASP A 25 -10.38 9.54 3.13
N ASP A 26 -9.98 10.47 2.28
CA ASP A 26 -10.77 11.63 1.91
C ASP A 26 -11.15 11.68 0.42
N TYR A 27 -10.87 10.60 -0.33
CA TYR A 27 -11.12 10.50 -1.78
C TYR A 27 -10.38 11.56 -2.60
N LEU A 28 -9.27 12.08 -2.07
CA LEU A 28 -8.40 13.01 -2.80
C LEU A 28 -7.19 12.26 -3.35
N HIS A 29 -6.62 12.81 -4.42
CA HIS A 29 -5.39 12.27 -5.01
C HIS A 29 -4.26 12.27 -3.99
N LYS A 30 -3.50 11.17 -3.95
CA LYS A 30 -2.32 11.04 -3.08
C LYS A 30 -1.07 11.20 -3.91
N PRO A 31 -0.24 12.23 -3.63
CA PRO A 31 1.02 12.41 -4.36
C PRO A 31 1.95 11.20 -4.20
N ALA A 32 2.72 10.91 -5.25
CA ALA A 32 3.66 9.80 -5.23
C ALA A 32 4.64 9.89 -4.06
N GLN A 33 5.09 11.10 -3.74
CA GLN A 33 6.04 11.33 -2.64
C GLN A 33 5.48 10.96 -1.26
N VAL A 34 4.15 10.96 -1.10
CA VAL A 34 3.50 10.55 0.15
C VAL A 34 3.45 9.03 0.25
N LEU A 35 3.19 8.35 -0.84
CA LEU A 35 3.05 6.89 -0.88
C LEU A 35 4.38 6.16 -1.04
N LYS A 36 5.37 6.81 -1.65
CA LYS A 36 6.66 6.19 -1.97
C LYS A 36 7.38 5.58 -0.77
N PRO A 37 7.46 6.23 0.40
CA PRO A 37 8.13 5.61 1.55
C PRO A 37 7.52 4.27 1.94
N GLY A 38 6.19 4.14 1.85
CA GLY A 38 5.51 2.87 2.13
C GLY A 38 5.84 1.81 1.09
N LEU A 39 5.86 2.19 -0.18
CA LEU A 39 6.22 1.27 -1.25
C LEU A 39 7.66 0.78 -1.10
N ASP A 40 8.60 1.70 -0.87
CA ASP A 40 10.01 1.34 -0.69
C ASP A 40 10.22 0.43 0.50
N PHE A 41 9.56 0.72 1.62
CA PHE A 41 9.60 -0.13 2.82
C PHE A 41 9.10 -1.54 2.51
N ALA A 42 7.96 -1.65 1.82
CA ALA A 42 7.36 -2.93 1.49
C ALA A 42 8.23 -3.75 0.53
N LEU A 43 8.75 -3.12 -0.52
CA LEU A 43 9.58 -3.82 -1.50
C LEU A 43 10.89 -4.30 -0.89
N GLU A 44 11.53 -3.50 -0.07
CA GLU A 44 12.75 -3.89 0.65
C GLU A 44 12.48 -5.08 1.56
N ALA A 45 11.37 -5.05 2.29
CA ALA A 45 10.97 -6.16 3.16
C ALA A 45 10.77 -7.46 2.37
N LEU A 46 10.11 -7.36 1.23
CA LEU A 46 9.76 -8.53 0.42
C LEU A 46 10.94 -9.10 -0.38
N GLU A 47 12.11 -8.44 -0.35
CA GLU A 47 13.33 -9.03 -0.89
C GLU A 47 13.76 -10.28 -0.11
N HIS A 48 13.33 -10.42 1.13
CA HIS A 48 13.62 -11.58 1.96
C HIS A 48 12.49 -12.60 1.81
N SER A 49 12.82 -13.81 1.41
CA SER A 49 11.86 -14.84 1.02
C SER A 49 10.90 -15.29 2.12
N ASP A 50 11.31 -15.17 3.38
CA ASP A 50 10.51 -15.57 4.54
C ASP A 50 9.81 -14.41 5.23
N THR A 51 9.91 -13.20 4.68
CA THR A 51 9.25 -12.01 5.24
C THR A 51 7.77 -11.99 4.88
N ARG A 52 6.95 -11.64 5.87
CA ARG A 52 5.53 -11.37 5.67
C ARG A 52 5.25 -9.91 5.96
N LEU A 53 4.51 -9.28 5.07
CA LEU A 53 4.14 -7.88 5.17
C LEU A 53 2.68 -7.77 5.58
N TYR A 54 2.45 -7.05 6.67
CA TYR A 54 1.10 -6.72 7.13
C TYR A 54 0.82 -5.25 6.85
N ILE A 55 -0.22 -4.98 6.08
CA ILE A 55 -0.64 -3.63 5.72
C ILE A 55 -2.03 -3.42 6.28
N HIS A 56 -2.21 -2.37 7.09
CA HIS A 56 -3.52 -2.08 7.65
C HIS A 56 -3.81 -0.60 7.76
N CYS A 57 -5.09 -0.28 7.85
CA CYS A 57 -5.63 1.03 8.18
C CYS A 57 -6.81 0.81 9.12
N ALA A 58 -7.56 1.85 9.47
CA ALA A 58 -8.64 1.72 10.45
C ALA A 58 -9.71 0.69 10.02
N ALA A 59 -10.22 0.78 8.80
CA ALA A 59 -11.31 -0.10 8.34
C ALA A 59 -10.86 -1.19 7.34
N GLY A 60 -9.71 -1.02 6.70
CA GLY A 60 -9.22 -1.96 5.70
C GLY A 60 -10.01 -1.95 4.39
N ILE A 61 -10.75 -0.85 4.11
CA ILE A 61 -11.60 -0.76 2.91
C ILE A 61 -10.89 -0.01 1.78
N HIS A 62 -10.19 1.09 2.07
CA HIS A 62 -9.63 1.96 1.03
C HIS A 62 -8.12 2.15 1.11
N ARG A 63 -7.59 2.59 2.26
CA ARG A 63 -6.18 3.01 2.38
C ARG A 63 -5.21 1.83 2.34
N ALA A 64 -5.46 0.80 3.12
CA ALA A 64 -4.62 -0.40 3.10
C ALA A 64 -4.70 -1.11 1.74
N PRO A 65 -5.89 -1.30 1.14
CA PRO A 65 -5.96 -1.83 -0.23
C PRO A 65 -5.22 -0.99 -1.25
N MET A 66 -5.25 0.34 -1.15
CA MET A 66 -4.48 1.22 -2.03
C MET A 66 -2.99 0.92 -1.97
N MET A 67 -2.43 0.80 -0.77
CA MET A 67 -1.00 0.49 -0.62
C MET A 67 -0.68 -0.93 -1.08
N ALA A 68 -1.54 -1.91 -0.78
CA ALA A 68 -1.37 -3.27 -1.26
C ALA A 68 -1.37 -3.32 -2.79
N LEU A 69 -2.25 -2.53 -3.41
CA LEU A 69 -2.31 -2.40 -4.86
C LEU A 69 -0.99 -1.86 -5.43
N ALA A 70 -0.43 -0.83 -4.80
CA ALA A 70 0.85 -0.28 -5.21
C ALA A 70 1.97 -1.32 -5.15
N VAL A 71 2.03 -2.10 -4.08
CA VAL A 71 3.04 -3.15 -3.91
C VAL A 71 2.91 -4.22 -5.00
N LEU A 72 1.70 -4.72 -5.24
CA LEU A 72 1.48 -5.75 -6.25
C LEU A 72 1.76 -5.24 -7.66
N ARG A 73 1.38 -3.98 -7.95
CA ARG A 73 1.71 -3.36 -9.24
C ARG A 73 3.22 -3.25 -9.43
N ALA A 74 3.94 -2.85 -8.40
CA ALA A 74 5.40 -2.75 -8.46
C ALA A 74 6.06 -4.12 -8.68
N GLN A 75 5.41 -5.19 -8.23
CA GLN A 75 5.87 -6.55 -8.44
C GLN A 75 5.50 -7.13 -9.81
N GLY A 76 4.84 -6.36 -10.66
CA GLY A 76 4.58 -6.75 -12.03
C GLY A 76 3.16 -7.19 -12.35
N LEU A 77 2.24 -7.21 -11.37
CA LEU A 77 0.84 -7.53 -11.64
C LEU A 77 0.15 -6.37 -12.35
N SER A 78 -0.79 -6.69 -13.24
CA SER A 78 -1.67 -5.67 -13.83
C SER A 78 -2.64 -5.13 -12.78
N GLN A 79 -3.30 -4.00 -13.09
CA GLN A 79 -4.34 -3.46 -12.21
C GLN A 79 -5.42 -4.50 -11.91
N LYS A 80 -5.89 -5.18 -12.94
CA LYS A 80 -6.95 -6.17 -12.79
C LYS A 80 -6.51 -7.34 -11.91
N GLU A 81 -5.33 -7.89 -12.17
CA GLU A 81 -4.78 -8.99 -11.40
C GLU A 81 -4.56 -8.61 -9.95
N ALA A 82 -4.01 -7.43 -9.72
CA ALA A 82 -3.74 -6.94 -8.36
C ALA A 82 -5.02 -6.74 -7.57
N GLN A 83 -6.04 -6.10 -8.17
CA GLN A 83 -7.32 -5.89 -7.51
C GLN A 83 -8.03 -7.21 -7.20
N GLU A 84 -8.01 -8.15 -8.14
CA GLU A 84 -8.63 -9.46 -7.93
C GLU A 84 -7.95 -10.22 -6.79
N LYS A 85 -6.63 -10.17 -6.72
CA LYS A 85 -5.87 -10.84 -5.66
C LYS A 85 -6.20 -10.26 -4.28
N ILE A 86 -6.28 -8.93 -4.18
CA ILE A 86 -6.62 -8.27 -2.91
C ILE A 86 -8.06 -8.62 -2.51
N LYS A 87 -9.01 -8.55 -3.44
CA LYS A 87 -10.42 -8.84 -3.15
C LYS A 87 -10.65 -10.30 -2.77
N SER A 88 -9.85 -11.22 -3.30
CA SER A 88 -9.97 -12.64 -2.90
C SER A 88 -9.57 -12.86 -1.45
N ALA A 89 -8.67 -12.05 -0.93
CA ALA A 89 -8.23 -12.13 0.47
C ALA A 89 -9.06 -11.23 1.39
N ARG A 90 -9.61 -10.12 0.87
CA ARG A 90 -10.40 -9.17 1.64
C ARG A 90 -11.56 -8.64 0.80
N VAL A 91 -12.69 -9.31 0.94
CA VAL A 91 -13.89 -9.08 0.11
C VAL A 91 -14.39 -7.63 0.20
N ILE A 92 -14.26 -6.98 1.36
CA ILE A 92 -14.74 -5.61 1.55
C ILE A 92 -13.83 -4.53 0.97
N ALA A 93 -12.66 -4.90 0.43
CA ALA A 93 -11.76 -3.93 -0.17
C ALA A 93 -12.41 -3.22 -1.36
N GLU A 94 -12.25 -1.91 -1.41
CA GLU A 94 -12.73 -1.07 -2.51
C GLU A 94 -11.58 -0.25 -3.08
N PHE A 95 -11.69 0.07 -4.36
CA PHE A 95 -10.64 0.80 -5.08
C PHE A 95 -11.24 2.04 -5.73
N PRO A 96 -11.41 3.15 -4.97
CA PRO A 96 -11.87 4.41 -5.58
C PRO A 96 -10.96 4.82 -6.74
N ASP A 97 -11.55 5.34 -7.81
CA ASP A 97 -10.80 5.69 -9.02
C ASP A 97 -9.64 6.64 -8.72
N VAL A 98 -9.84 7.61 -7.84
CA VAL A 98 -8.81 8.58 -7.49
C VAL A 98 -7.61 7.88 -6.82
N TYR A 99 -7.85 6.83 -6.06
CA TYR A 99 -6.78 6.06 -5.42
C TYR A 99 -6.08 5.15 -6.43
N VAL A 100 -6.83 4.55 -7.34
CA VAL A 100 -6.24 3.77 -8.43
C VAL A 100 -5.32 4.67 -9.27
N GLN A 101 -5.77 5.87 -9.60
CA GLN A 101 -4.96 6.83 -10.35
C GLN A 101 -3.70 7.24 -9.58
N SER A 102 -3.83 7.43 -8.27
CA SER A 102 -2.69 7.76 -7.41
C SER A 102 -1.64 6.64 -7.43
N VAL A 103 -2.09 5.39 -7.36
CA VAL A 103 -1.22 4.22 -7.45
C VAL A 103 -0.53 4.18 -8.82
N GLU A 104 -1.28 4.38 -9.92
CA GLU A 104 -0.68 4.32 -11.25
C GLU A 104 0.35 5.41 -11.47
N LYS A 105 0.14 6.60 -10.94
CA LYS A 105 1.15 7.67 -11.00
C LYS A 105 2.39 7.30 -10.19
N LEU A 106 2.21 6.69 -9.02
CA LEU A 106 3.33 6.21 -8.21
C LEU A 106 4.14 5.17 -8.98
N ILE A 107 3.47 4.22 -9.63
CA ILE A 107 4.14 3.17 -10.40
C ILE A 107 4.88 3.74 -11.61
N GLN A 108 4.29 4.69 -12.31
CA GLN A 108 4.97 5.39 -13.40
C GLN A 108 6.24 6.08 -12.92
N HIS A 109 6.15 6.76 -11.77
CA HIS A 109 7.29 7.42 -11.16
C HIS A 109 8.37 6.42 -10.74
N HIS A 110 7.96 5.31 -10.13
CA HIS A 110 8.85 4.23 -9.70
C HIS A 110 9.57 3.61 -10.89
N ASN A 111 8.85 3.31 -11.97
CA ASN A 111 9.42 2.69 -13.18
C ASN A 111 10.21 3.69 -14.03
N GLY A 112 9.90 4.98 -13.93
CA GLY A 112 10.55 6.03 -14.70
C GLY A 112 11.86 6.53 -14.14
N LYS A 113 12.38 5.91 -13.11
CA LYS A 113 13.66 6.29 -12.48
C LYS A 113 14.89 5.81 -13.24
N LEU A 114 14.69 5.26 -14.35
CA LEU A 114 15.80 4.74 -15.15
C LEU A 114 16.61 5.84 -15.82
#